data_15db8def7883c2bbd590d8cf232a8faa
#
_entry.id   15db8def7883c2bbd590d8cf232a8faa
#
_cell.length_a   1.000
_cell.length_b   1.000
_cell.length_c   1.000
_cell.angle_alpha   90.00
_cell.angle_beta   90.00
_cell.angle_gamma   90.00
#
_symmetry.space_group_name_H-M   'P 1'
#
loop_
_entity.id
_entity.type
_entity.pdbx_description
1 polymer ?
#
loop_
_entity_poly.entity_id
_entity_poly.type
_entity_poly.pdbx_seq_one_letter_code
_entity_poly.pdbx_strand_id
1 'polypeptide(L)'
;LIAKEHGIDIRDVTAANGQFMTRWDVEGYVPVAAAAMPAETAPTEAEYEVLPMSHMRQIIGKRMKESLSEIPCWQCTTVIKMDACMTLRDTYKEKKGVKLSYNDMMAKAIAVASRKFPLVNARYESGEVRVYRHTNVGLAVALDGALVVPVVRNIDGKGLAEIATDYKAQIAKARDGKLLPDDMGCGSITISNLGMYDVEQFIAIDNPPESCILAVGSIKVK
;
A
#
# COMPACT_ATOMS: atom_id res chain seq x y z
N LEU A 1 -16.68 18.80 47.98
CA LEU A 1 -16.08 19.35 49.21
C LEU A 1 -14.57 19.09 49.16
N ILE A 2 -14.09 17.86 49.11
CA ILE A 2 -12.65 17.48 49.19
C ILE A 2 -11.82 18.12 48.04
N ALA A 3 -12.29 18.07 46.77
CA ALA A 3 -11.58 18.70 45.67
C ALA A 3 -11.39 20.21 45.89
N LYS A 4 -12.38 20.88 46.47
CA LYS A 4 -12.34 22.30 46.82
C LYS A 4 -11.38 22.61 47.97
N GLU A 5 -11.26 21.71 48.93
CA GLU A 5 -10.31 21.83 50.05
C GLU A 5 -8.86 21.67 49.57
N HIS A 6 -8.62 20.88 48.52
CA HIS A 6 -7.31 20.64 47.96
C HIS A 6 -7.01 21.56 46.74
N GLY A 7 -7.93 22.48 46.38
CA GLY A 7 -7.73 23.39 45.25
C GLY A 7 -7.68 22.71 43.86
N ILE A 8 -8.28 21.52 43.76
CA ILE A 8 -8.28 20.70 42.53
C ILE A 8 -9.58 20.96 41.78
N ASP A 9 -9.50 21.21 40.45
CA ASP A 9 -10.68 21.24 39.60
C ASP A 9 -11.13 19.78 39.38
N ILE A 10 -12.34 19.45 39.82
CA ILE A 10 -12.89 18.11 39.74
C ILE A 10 -13.01 17.60 38.26
N ARG A 11 -12.99 18.51 37.28
CA ARG A 11 -13.02 18.14 35.86
C ARG A 11 -11.71 17.57 35.36
N ASP A 12 -10.61 17.80 36.09
CA ASP A 12 -9.28 17.30 35.73
C ASP A 12 -9.01 15.92 36.33
N VAL A 13 -9.87 15.45 37.23
CA VAL A 13 -9.72 14.15 37.90
C VAL A 13 -10.46 13.08 37.11
N THR A 14 -9.76 12.02 36.76
CA THR A 14 -10.36 10.85 36.05
C THR A 14 -10.63 9.76 37.08
N ALA A 15 -11.83 9.19 37.11
CA ALA A 15 -12.18 8.09 38.01
C ALA A 15 -11.41 6.82 37.63
N ALA A 16 -10.73 6.20 38.56
CA ALA A 16 -9.93 4.99 38.34
C ALA A 16 -10.78 3.80 37.84
N ASN A 17 -12.08 3.76 38.21
CA ASN A 17 -13.02 2.71 37.79
C ASN A 17 -13.84 3.08 36.52
N GLY A 18 -13.64 4.27 35.95
CA GLY A 18 -14.32 4.74 34.76
C GLY A 18 -15.81 5.09 34.90
N GLN A 19 -16.41 4.96 36.10
CA GLN A 19 -17.84 5.20 36.31
C GLN A 19 -18.14 6.28 37.36
N PHE A 20 -17.53 6.19 38.54
CA PHE A 20 -17.80 7.11 39.64
C PHE A 20 -16.49 7.61 40.24
N MET A 21 -16.37 8.91 40.42
CA MET A 21 -15.26 9.53 41.13
C MET A 21 -15.36 9.27 42.63
N THR A 22 -14.28 8.76 43.20
CA THR A 22 -14.19 8.46 44.62
C THR A 22 -13.31 9.49 45.35
N ARG A 23 -13.37 9.51 46.69
CA ARG A 23 -12.47 10.32 47.50
C ARG A 23 -10.99 10.05 47.17
N TRP A 24 -10.65 8.79 46.94
CA TRP A 24 -9.29 8.35 46.66
C TRP A 24 -8.78 8.86 45.30
N ASP A 25 -9.66 9.00 44.32
CA ASP A 25 -9.32 9.58 43.02
C ASP A 25 -8.92 11.06 43.12
N VAL A 26 -9.56 11.81 44.06
CA VAL A 26 -9.27 13.23 44.30
C VAL A 26 -8.03 13.39 45.19
N GLU A 27 -7.89 12.60 46.24
CA GLU A 27 -6.74 12.66 47.18
C GLU A 27 -5.45 12.11 46.51
N GLY A 28 -5.56 11.17 45.58
CA GLY A 28 -4.45 10.63 44.78
C GLY A 28 -4.12 11.44 43.55
N TYR A 29 -4.93 12.44 43.21
CA TYR A 29 -4.64 13.31 42.04
C TYR A 29 -3.44 14.19 42.37
N VAL A 30 -2.34 13.88 41.73
CA VAL A 30 -1.19 14.76 41.63
C VAL A 30 -1.49 15.68 40.43
N PRO A 31 -1.72 17.00 40.61
CA PRO A 31 -1.81 17.88 39.48
C PRO A 31 -0.51 17.71 38.70
N VAL A 32 -0.62 17.19 37.52
CA VAL A 32 0.47 17.31 36.54
C VAL A 32 0.59 18.83 36.39
N ALA A 33 1.46 19.45 37.22
CA ALA A 33 1.95 20.77 36.91
C ALA A 33 2.31 20.62 35.45
N ALA A 34 1.66 21.42 34.60
CA ALA A 34 2.02 21.48 33.20
C ALA A 34 3.53 21.79 33.23
N ALA A 35 4.33 20.74 33.32
CA ALA A 35 5.71 20.81 32.94
C ALA A 35 5.55 21.33 31.54
N ALA A 36 5.76 22.64 31.39
CA ALA A 36 5.89 23.25 30.10
C ALA A 36 6.88 22.34 29.40
N MET A 37 6.37 21.46 28.54
CA MET A 37 7.23 20.74 27.61
C MET A 37 8.12 21.86 27.08
N PRO A 38 9.45 21.76 27.18
CA PRO A 38 10.32 22.77 26.61
C PRO A 38 9.72 22.96 25.23
N ALA A 39 9.24 24.19 24.93
CA ALA A 39 8.68 24.50 23.64
C ALA A 39 9.76 24.04 22.69
N GLU A 40 9.47 22.96 21.96
CA GLU A 40 10.35 22.46 20.92
C GLU A 40 10.54 23.68 20.04
N THR A 41 11.69 24.35 20.19
CA THR A 41 11.98 25.57 19.45
C THR A 41 11.91 25.12 18.01
N ALA A 42 10.84 25.49 17.33
CA ALA A 42 10.71 25.19 15.92
C ALA A 42 12.02 25.61 15.27
N PRO A 43 12.66 24.74 14.48
CA PRO A 43 13.95 25.05 13.86
C PRO A 43 13.83 26.41 13.18
N THR A 44 14.84 27.27 13.38
CA THR A 44 14.86 28.60 12.75
C THR A 44 14.88 28.43 11.24
N GLU A 45 14.30 29.34 10.46
CA GLU A 45 14.27 29.27 8.97
C GLU A 45 15.64 29.00 8.33
N ALA A 46 16.75 29.27 9.05
CA ALA A 46 18.12 28.99 8.61
C ALA A 46 18.53 27.50 8.75
N GLU A 47 17.77 26.67 9.46
CA GLU A 47 18.13 25.27 9.74
C GLU A 47 17.48 24.26 8.77
N TYR A 48 16.59 24.70 7.90
CA TYR A 48 15.95 23.84 6.89
C TYR A 48 15.69 24.57 5.57
N GLU A 49 15.71 23.82 4.50
CA GLU A 49 15.32 24.27 3.18
C GLU A 49 13.86 23.88 2.92
N VAL A 50 13.02 24.84 2.50
CA VAL A 50 11.64 24.57 2.12
C VAL A 50 11.59 24.14 0.66
N LEU A 51 11.29 22.86 0.44
CA LEU A 51 11.06 22.32 -0.90
C LEU A 51 9.57 22.20 -1.17
N PRO A 52 9.03 22.91 -2.18
CA PRO A 52 7.62 22.80 -2.52
C PRO A 52 7.27 21.41 -3.05
N MET A 53 6.20 20.82 -2.51
CA MET A 53 5.69 19.55 -3.03
C MET A 53 5.01 19.75 -4.38
N SER A 54 5.37 18.93 -5.37
CA SER A 54 4.67 18.90 -6.64
C SER A 54 3.21 18.48 -6.47
N HIS A 55 2.33 18.95 -7.36
CA HIS A 55 0.90 18.59 -7.33
C HIS A 55 0.69 17.06 -7.35
N MET A 56 1.48 16.33 -8.14
CA MET A 56 1.43 14.88 -8.19
C MET A 56 1.76 14.23 -6.83
N ARG A 57 2.80 14.69 -6.14
CA ARG A 57 3.14 14.19 -4.81
C ARG A 57 2.06 14.47 -3.76
N GLN A 58 1.38 15.63 -3.87
CA GLN A 58 0.26 15.95 -2.99
C GLN A 58 -0.91 14.97 -3.20
N ILE A 59 -1.24 14.65 -4.46
CA ILE A 59 -2.29 13.65 -4.80
C ILE A 59 -1.91 12.28 -4.26
N ILE A 60 -0.68 11.83 -4.49
CA ILE A 60 -0.18 10.54 -3.99
C ILE A 60 -0.28 10.50 -2.46
N GLY A 61 0.22 11.53 -1.77
CA GLY A 61 0.16 11.62 -0.31
C GLY A 61 -1.27 11.54 0.23
N LYS A 62 -2.21 12.25 -0.40
CA LYS A 62 -3.63 12.20 -0.03
C LYS A 62 -4.20 10.79 -0.19
N ARG A 63 -3.97 10.13 -1.34
CA ARG A 63 -4.45 8.76 -1.59
C ARG A 63 -3.85 7.73 -0.64
N MET A 64 -2.56 7.83 -0.35
CA MET A 64 -1.91 6.89 0.59
C MET A 64 -2.41 7.08 2.01
N LYS A 65 -2.64 8.33 2.44
CA LYS A 65 -3.26 8.63 3.73
C LYS A 65 -4.69 8.06 3.81
N GLU A 66 -5.51 8.27 2.79
CA GLU A 66 -6.86 7.71 2.67
C GLU A 66 -6.82 6.19 2.79
N SER A 67 -5.96 5.51 2.02
CA SER A 67 -5.79 4.07 2.10
C SER A 67 -5.48 3.59 3.52
N LEU A 68 -4.49 4.18 4.17
CA LEU A 68 -4.06 3.78 5.52
C LEU A 68 -5.11 4.05 6.61
N SER A 69 -5.99 5.05 6.41
CA SER A 69 -7.03 5.40 7.40
C SER A 69 -8.34 4.66 7.20
N GLU A 70 -8.66 4.25 5.96
CA GLU A 70 -9.99 3.72 5.63
C GLU A 70 -9.97 2.21 5.36
N ILE A 71 -8.83 1.64 4.98
CA ILE A 71 -8.71 0.21 4.68
C ILE A 71 -8.07 -0.53 5.84
N PRO A 72 -8.80 -1.43 6.54
CA PRO A 72 -8.23 -2.29 7.59
C PRO A 72 -7.37 -3.38 6.94
N CYS A 73 -6.11 -3.06 6.66
CA CYS A 73 -5.19 -3.98 5.98
C CYS A 73 -4.77 -5.14 6.87
N TRP A 74 -4.80 -6.34 6.31
CA TRP A 74 -4.17 -7.53 6.86
C TRP A 74 -3.01 -7.97 5.96
N GLN A 75 -1.94 -8.45 6.58
CA GLN A 75 -0.73 -8.79 5.85
C GLN A 75 -0.30 -10.23 6.11
N CYS A 76 0.16 -10.89 5.06
CA CYS A 76 0.69 -12.24 5.11
C CYS A 76 1.95 -12.30 4.24
N THR A 77 3.04 -12.83 4.78
CA THR A 77 4.28 -13.00 4.05
C THR A 77 4.60 -14.49 3.89
N THR A 78 5.01 -14.87 2.71
CA THR A 78 5.48 -16.23 2.42
C THR A 78 6.70 -16.22 1.52
N VAL A 79 7.55 -17.25 1.66
CA VAL A 79 8.69 -17.46 0.78
C VAL A 79 8.33 -18.53 -0.23
N ILE A 80 8.57 -18.26 -1.51
CA ILE A 80 8.28 -19.18 -2.60
C ILE A 80 9.56 -19.60 -3.32
N LYS A 81 9.59 -20.86 -3.80
CA LYS A 81 10.69 -21.36 -4.63
C LYS A 81 10.53 -20.86 -6.06
N MET A 82 11.57 -20.20 -6.57
CA MET A 82 11.53 -19.55 -7.89
C MET A 82 12.23 -20.34 -9.00
N ASP A 83 12.85 -21.49 -8.70
CA ASP A 83 13.64 -22.29 -9.66
C ASP A 83 12.85 -22.61 -10.93
N ALA A 84 11.61 -23.10 -10.78
CA ALA A 84 10.74 -23.41 -11.92
C ALA A 84 10.37 -22.15 -12.74
N CYS A 85 10.19 -21.01 -12.09
CA CYS A 85 9.93 -19.75 -12.79
C CYS A 85 11.16 -19.25 -13.55
N MET A 86 12.36 -19.43 -13.00
CA MET A 86 13.62 -19.10 -13.67
C MET A 86 13.79 -19.97 -14.91
N THR A 87 13.64 -21.29 -14.79
CA THR A 87 13.70 -22.24 -15.92
C THR A 87 12.65 -21.91 -17.00
N LEU A 88 11.42 -21.58 -16.59
CA LEU A 88 10.35 -21.20 -17.53
C LEU A 88 10.71 -19.92 -18.32
N ARG A 89 11.27 -18.94 -17.63
CA ARG A 89 11.73 -17.68 -18.25
C ARG A 89 12.78 -17.92 -19.32
N ASP A 90 13.79 -18.76 -19.02
CA ASP A 90 14.86 -19.11 -19.94
C ASP A 90 14.32 -19.89 -21.14
N THR A 91 13.44 -20.88 -20.92
CA THR A 91 12.77 -21.63 -21.96
C THR A 91 11.95 -20.74 -22.90
N TYR A 92 11.23 -19.74 -22.37
CA TYR A 92 10.47 -18.81 -23.21
C TYR A 92 11.39 -17.92 -24.06
N LYS A 93 12.51 -17.48 -23.50
CA LYS A 93 13.52 -16.71 -24.24
C LYS A 93 14.12 -17.53 -25.38
N GLU A 94 14.53 -18.77 -25.10
CA GLU A 94 15.18 -19.65 -26.09
C GLU A 94 14.22 -20.11 -27.18
N LYS A 95 13.04 -20.64 -26.81
CA LYS A 95 12.12 -21.28 -27.76
C LYS A 95 11.17 -20.31 -28.46
N LYS A 96 10.86 -19.18 -27.86
CA LYS A 96 9.87 -18.21 -28.39
C LYS A 96 10.41 -16.81 -28.61
N GLY A 97 11.67 -16.53 -28.26
CA GLY A 97 12.26 -15.21 -28.35
C GLY A 97 11.61 -14.17 -27.42
N VAL A 98 10.76 -14.61 -26.48
CA VAL A 98 10.01 -13.73 -25.56
C VAL A 98 10.74 -13.66 -24.23
N LYS A 99 11.14 -12.44 -23.85
CA LYS A 99 11.73 -12.16 -22.54
C LYS A 99 10.63 -11.89 -21.51
N LEU A 100 10.27 -12.93 -20.75
CA LEU A 100 9.34 -12.78 -19.62
C LEU A 100 9.98 -12.04 -18.45
N SER A 101 9.20 -11.24 -17.75
CA SER A 101 9.51 -10.71 -16.43
C SER A 101 8.88 -11.58 -15.34
N TYR A 102 9.37 -11.49 -14.12
CA TYR A 102 8.70 -12.14 -12.99
C TYR A 102 7.33 -11.53 -12.71
N ASN A 103 7.14 -10.24 -13.00
CA ASN A 103 5.83 -9.58 -12.87
C ASN A 103 4.77 -10.22 -13.79
N ASP A 104 5.14 -10.62 -15.02
CA ASP A 104 4.23 -11.28 -15.96
C ASP A 104 3.75 -12.63 -15.39
N MET A 105 4.66 -13.37 -14.77
CA MET A 105 4.35 -14.66 -14.13
C MET A 105 3.50 -14.47 -12.88
N MET A 106 3.81 -13.47 -12.03
CA MET A 106 3.03 -13.13 -10.85
C MET A 106 1.62 -12.71 -11.23
N ALA A 107 1.46 -11.86 -12.24
CA ALA A 107 0.16 -11.47 -12.74
C ALA A 107 -0.67 -12.67 -13.22
N LYS A 108 -0.06 -13.62 -13.93
CA LYS A 108 -0.74 -14.85 -14.33
C LYS A 108 -1.09 -15.73 -13.11
N ALA A 109 -0.20 -15.83 -12.12
CA ALA A 109 -0.45 -16.56 -10.89
C ALA A 109 -1.63 -15.95 -10.10
N ILE A 110 -1.70 -14.62 -9.99
CA ILE A 110 -2.83 -13.88 -9.42
C ILE A 110 -4.14 -14.27 -10.14
N ALA A 111 -4.15 -14.24 -11.47
CA ALA A 111 -5.35 -14.55 -12.24
C ALA A 111 -5.80 -16.01 -12.03
N VAL A 112 -4.87 -16.94 -11.87
CA VAL A 112 -5.19 -18.35 -11.54
C VAL A 112 -5.74 -18.47 -10.12
N ALA A 113 -5.14 -17.76 -9.16
CA ALA A 113 -5.58 -17.75 -7.76
C ALA A 113 -6.98 -17.12 -7.61
N SER A 114 -7.26 -16.04 -8.33
CA SER A 114 -8.54 -15.32 -8.33
C SER A 114 -9.73 -16.21 -8.77
N ARG A 115 -9.50 -17.19 -9.62
CA ARG A 115 -10.54 -18.17 -9.97
C ARG A 115 -10.92 -19.06 -8.80
N LYS A 116 -9.96 -19.40 -7.94
CA LYS A 116 -10.19 -20.23 -6.75
C LYS A 116 -10.71 -19.41 -5.58
N PHE A 117 -10.30 -18.15 -5.50
CA PHE A 117 -10.63 -17.22 -4.43
C PHE A 117 -11.20 -15.90 -5.02
N PRO A 118 -12.46 -15.89 -5.47
CA PRO A 118 -13.02 -14.76 -6.24
C PRO A 118 -13.01 -13.42 -5.46
N LEU A 119 -13.14 -13.46 -4.14
CA LEU A 119 -13.13 -12.25 -3.30
C LEU A 119 -11.80 -11.49 -3.32
N VAL A 120 -10.70 -12.15 -3.71
CA VAL A 120 -9.40 -11.46 -3.92
C VAL A 120 -9.44 -10.58 -5.16
N ASN A 121 -10.31 -10.89 -6.14
CA ASN A 121 -10.52 -10.11 -7.36
C ASN A 121 -11.80 -9.28 -7.25
N ALA A 122 -11.83 -8.41 -6.24
CA ALA A 122 -13.00 -7.61 -5.92
C ALA A 122 -12.61 -6.15 -5.62
N ARG A 123 -13.61 -5.31 -5.45
CA ARG A 123 -13.50 -3.96 -4.93
C ARG A 123 -14.59 -3.72 -3.90
N TYR A 124 -14.29 -2.92 -2.90
CA TYR A 124 -15.29 -2.42 -1.98
C TYR A 124 -15.62 -0.97 -2.33
N GLU A 125 -16.86 -0.71 -2.71
CA GLU A 125 -17.33 0.63 -3.05
C GLU A 125 -18.73 0.85 -2.49
N SER A 126 -18.96 1.94 -1.77
CA SER A 126 -20.27 2.39 -1.30
C SER A 126 -21.07 1.31 -0.54
N GLY A 127 -20.41 0.50 0.29
CA GLY A 127 -21.06 -0.56 1.07
C GLY A 127 -21.26 -1.88 0.31
N GLU A 128 -20.81 -1.97 -0.94
CA GLU A 128 -20.94 -3.16 -1.78
C GLU A 128 -19.58 -3.79 -2.07
N VAL A 129 -19.54 -5.12 -2.17
CA VAL A 129 -18.38 -5.87 -2.66
C VAL A 129 -18.65 -6.28 -4.11
N ARG A 130 -17.90 -5.68 -5.05
CA ARG A 130 -18.00 -5.97 -6.48
C ARG A 130 -16.95 -6.98 -6.89
N VAL A 131 -17.36 -8.23 -7.10
CA VAL A 131 -16.47 -9.31 -7.55
C VAL A 131 -16.40 -9.28 -9.08
N TYR A 132 -15.19 -9.17 -9.61
CA TYR A 132 -14.97 -9.07 -11.05
C TYR A 132 -14.88 -10.45 -11.70
N ARG A 133 -15.44 -10.57 -12.91
CA ARG A 133 -15.39 -11.82 -13.71
C ARG A 133 -14.01 -12.04 -14.33
N HIS A 134 -13.32 -10.95 -14.67
CA HIS A 134 -11.98 -10.96 -15.25
C HIS A 134 -10.99 -10.33 -14.29
N THR A 135 -9.75 -10.81 -14.31
CA THR A 135 -8.70 -10.31 -13.46
C THR A 135 -7.90 -9.22 -14.19
N ASN A 136 -7.95 -8.01 -13.66
CA ASN A 136 -7.20 -6.87 -14.15
C ASN A 136 -6.10 -6.54 -13.13
N VAL A 137 -4.83 -6.64 -13.55
CA VAL A 137 -3.71 -6.48 -12.62
C VAL A 137 -2.92 -5.23 -12.93
N GLY A 138 -2.83 -4.34 -11.96
CA GLY A 138 -1.97 -3.18 -11.98
C GLY A 138 -0.51 -3.55 -11.68
N LEU A 139 0.41 -2.79 -12.24
CA LEU A 139 1.83 -2.88 -11.92
C LEU A 139 2.35 -1.52 -11.49
N ALA A 140 2.84 -1.42 -10.26
CA ALA A 140 3.43 -0.18 -9.76
C ALA A 140 4.72 0.13 -10.51
N VAL A 141 4.76 1.29 -11.18
CA VAL A 141 5.89 1.78 -11.97
C VAL A 141 6.37 3.10 -11.40
N ALA A 142 7.59 3.12 -10.89
CA ALA A 142 8.23 4.33 -10.44
C ALA A 142 8.70 5.16 -11.64
N LEU A 143 8.38 6.45 -11.63
CA LEU A 143 8.84 7.46 -12.55
C LEU A 143 9.59 8.54 -11.75
N ASP A 144 10.28 9.45 -12.45
CA ASP A 144 10.93 10.58 -11.78
C ASP A 144 9.88 11.45 -11.08
N GLY A 145 9.94 11.47 -9.76
CA GLY A 145 9.01 12.22 -8.89
C GLY A 145 7.56 11.74 -8.84
N ALA A 146 7.23 10.56 -9.42
CA ALA A 146 5.88 10.01 -9.47
C ALA A 146 5.85 8.48 -9.34
N LEU A 147 4.68 7.95 -8.98
CA LEU A 147 4.36 6.53 -9.04
C LEU A 147 3.03 6.38 -9.78
N VAL A 148 3.01 5.53 -10.81
CA VAL A 148 1.80 5.24 -11.58
C VAL A 148 1.54 3.75 -11.61
N VAL A 149 0.28 3.36 -11.78
CA VAL A 149 -0.14 1.96 -11.76
C VAL A 149 -0.92 1.65 -13.05
N PRO A 150 -0.20 1.45 -14.19
CA PRO A 150 -0.84 0.96 -15.41
C PRO A 150 -1.39 -0.46 -15.20
N VAL A 151 -2.53 -0.74 -15.81
CA VAL A 151 -3.28 -1.98 -15.64
C VAL A 151 -3.30 -2.77 -16.94
N VAL A 152 -2.99 -4.06 -16.86
CA VAL A 152 -3.26 -5.03 -17.93
C VAL A 152 -4.57 -5.73 -17.62
N ARG A 153 -5.51 -5.66 -18.57
CA ARG A 153 -6.87 -6.20 -18.42
C ARG A 153 -6.95 -7.65 -18.88
N ASN A 154 -7.90 -8.39 -18.28
CA ASN A 154 -8.28 -9.76 -18.70
C ASN A 154 -7.10 -10.74 -18.70
N ILE A 155 -6.24 -10.69 -17.69
CA ILE A 155 -5.04 -11.56 -17.57
C ILE A 155 -5.41 -13.03 -17.55
N ASP A 156 -6.59 -13.36 -16.99
CA ASP A 156 -7.11 -14.73 -16.93
C ASP A 156 -7.23 -15.40 -18.31
N GLY A 157 -7.60 -14.65 -19.34
CA GLY A 157 -7.71 -15.13 -20.73
C GLY A 157 -6.41 -15.15 -21.53
N LYS A 158 -5.34 -14.51 -21.03
CA LYS A 158 -4.09 -14.28 -21.77
C LYS A 158 -3.00 -15.30 -21.46
N GLY A 159 -2.17 -15.58 -22.49
CA GLY A 159 -0.92 -16.32 -22.31
C GLY A 159 0.20 -15.45 -21.77
N LEU A 160 1.27 -16.06 -21.22
CA LEU A 160 2.40 -15.30 -20.65
C LEU A 160 3.08 -14.37 -21.64
N ALA A 161 3.21 -14.76 -22.90
CA ALA A 161 3.82 -13.92 -23.95
C ALA A 161 2.98 -12.67 -24.24
N GLU A 162 1.66 -12.80 -24.24
CA GLU A 162 0.72 -11.71 -24.43
C GLU A 162 0.75 -10.75 -23.25
N ILE A 163 0.72 -11.28 -22.01
CA ILE A 163 0.85 -10.50 -20.79
C ILE A 163 2.15 -9.69 -20.80
N ALA A 164 3.28 -10.31 -21.17
CA ALA A 164 4.57 -9.64 -21.24
C ALA A 164 4.57 -8.49 -22.28
N THR A 165 3.91 -8.70 -23.42
CA THR A 165 3.76 -7.68 -24.47
C THR A 165 2.92 -6.50 -23.96
N ASP A 166 1.80 -6.79 -23.31
CA ASP A 166 0.89 -5.77 -22.79
C ASP A 166 1.54 -4.93 -21.68
N TYR A 167 2.21 -5.57 -20.71
CA TYR A 167 2.93 -4.82 -19.68
C TYR A 167 4.05 -3.97 -20.26
N LYS A 168 4.79 -4.50 -21.25
CA LYS A 168 5.83 -3.72 -21.92
C LYS A 168 5.25 -2.47 -22.59
N ALA A 169 4.10 -2.59 -23.24
CA ALA A 169 3.41 -1.46 -23.89
C ALA A 169 2.92 -0.45 -22.82
N GLN A 170 2.33 -0.91 -21.74
CA GLN A 170 1.85 -0.04 -20.66
C GLN A 170 2.99 0.67 -19.93
N ILE A 171 4.11 0.00 -19.67
CA ILE A 171 5.31 0.60 -19.07
C ILE A 171 5.91 1.66 -20.02
N ALA A 172 5.92 1.42 -21.34
CA ALA A 172 6.39 2.40 -22.30
C ALA A 172 5.51 3.65 -22.29
N LYS A 173 4.18 3.49 -22.34
CA LYS A 173 3.24 4.62 -22.19
C LYS A 173 3.45 5.39 -20.88
N ALA A 174 3.70 4.68 -19.76
CA ALA A 174 3.98 5.29 -18.48
C ALA A 174 5.22 6.20 -18.53
N ARG A 175 6.31 5.69 -19.09
CA ARG A 175 7.58 6.43 -19.22
C ARG A 175 7.48 7.62 -20.16
N ASP A 176 6.66 7.49 -21.21
CA ASP A 176 6.40 8.56 -22.17
C ASP A 176 5.38 9.60 -21.68
N GLY A 177 4.79 9.41 -20.49
CA GLY A 177 3.73 10.28 -19.96
C GLY A 177 2.42 10.21 -20.74
N LYS A 178 2.16 9.09 -21.46
CA LYS A 178 1.01 8.88 -22.35
C LYS A 178 -0.08 7.97 -21.77
N LEU A 179 -0.04 7.69 -20.47
CA LEU A 179 -1.11 6.93 -19.81
C LEU A 179 -2.41 7.73 -19.79
N LEU A 180 -3.49 7.08 -20.18
CA LEU A 180 -4.84 7.61 -20.08
C LEU A 180 -5.47 7.17 -18.74
N PRO A 181 -6.51 7.85 -18.24
CA PRO A 181 -7.26 7.41 -17.06
C PRO A 181 -7.74 5.97 -17.14
N ASP A 182 -8.16 5.53 -18.32
CA ASP A 182 -8.61 4.16 -18.60
C ASP A 182 -7.47 3.11 -18.51
N ASP A 183 -6.22 3.53 -18.65
CA ASP A 183 -5.08 2.63 -18.46
C ASP A 183 -4.79 2.35 -16.98
N MET A 184 -5.35 3.10 -16.02
CA MET A 184 -5.02 3.03 -14.60
C MET A 184 -6.20 2.68 -13.68
N GLY A 185 -7.40 3.08 -14.01
CA GLY A 185 -8.56 3.04 -13.08
C GLY A 185 -9.28 1.70 -12.94
N CYS A 186 -8.88 0.66 -13.66
CA CYS A 186 -9.65 -0.59 -13.79
C CYS A 186 -9.00 -1.80 -13.09
N GLY A 187 -7.93 -1.63 -12.34
CA GLY A 187 -7.27 -2.70 -11.60
C GLY A 187 -8.13 -3.23 -10.45
N SER A 188 -8.03 -4.50 -10.13
CA SER A 188 -8.60 -5.11 -8.93
C SER A 188 -7.52 -5.54 -7.93
N ILE A 189 -6.30 -5.72 -8.42
CA ILE A 189 -5.12 -6.12 -7.65
C ILE A 189 -3.91 -5.40 -8.25
N THR A 190 -3.01 -4.90 -7.40
CA THR A 190 -1.76 -4.29 -7.83
C THR A 190 -0.55 -5.16 -7.46
N ILE A 191 0.46 -5.20 -8.32
CA ILE A 191 1.79 -5.74 -8.02
C ILE A 191 2.74 -4.58 -7.76
N SER A 192 3.40 -4.60 -6.60
CA SER A 192 4.52 -3.72 -6.27
C SER A 192 5.79 -4.55 -6.12
N ASN A 193 6.79 -4.32 -6.94
CA ASN A 193 8.01 -5.13 -6.96
C ASN A 193 9.24 -4.27 -6.70
N LEU A 194 9.92 -4.54 -5.59
CA LEU A 194 11.18 -3.90 -5.20
C LEU A 194 12.37 -4.87 -5.24
N GLY A 195 12.18 -6.06 -5.82
CA GLY A 195 13.24 -7.07 -5.89
C GLY A 195 14.49 -6.63 -6.66
N MET A 196 14.36 -5.67 -7.58
CA MET A 196 15.48 -5.08 -8.31
C MET A 196 16.38 -4.18 -7.45
N TYR A 197 15.90 -3.77 -6.27
CA TYR A 197 16.64 -2.94 -5.32
C TYR A 197 17.20 -3.74 -4.14
N ASP A 198 17.23 -5.07 -4.26
CA ASP A 198 17.67 -6.01 -3.21
C ASP A 198 16.86 -5.92 -1.90
N VAL A 199 15.63 -5.44 -1.99
CA VAL A 199 14.69 -5.41 -0.87
C VAL A 199 14.18 -6.82 -0.60
N GLU A 200 14.42 -7.35 0.58
CA GLU A 200 13.99 -8.70 0.94
C GLU A 200 12.49 -8.77 1.22
N GLN A 201 11.98 -7.82 2.00
CA GLN A 201 10.57 -7.73 2.39
C GLN A 201 10.18 -6.27 2.60
N PHE A 202 8.97 -5.91 2.23
CA PHE A 202 8.38 -4.60 2.51
C PHE A 202 6.86 -4.71 2.57
N ILE A 203 6.24 -3.71 3.15
CA ILE A 203 4.80 -3.57 3.24
C ILE A 203 4.37 -2.56 2.19
N ALA A 204 3.59 -2.99 1.22
CA ALA A 204 2.99 -2.09 0.26
C ALA A 204 1.68 -1.51 0.82
N ILE A 205 1.37 -0.27 0.43
CA ILE A 205 0.10 0.38 0.77
C ILE A 205 -0.90 0.06 -0.33
N ASP A 206 -2.10 -0.39 0.04
CA ASP A 206 -3.15 -0.72 -0.92
C ASP A 206 -3.53 0.49 -1.77
N ASN A 207 -3.89 0.22 -3.02
CA ASN A 207 -4.34 1.24 -3.96
C ASN A 207 -5.88 1.26 -4.01
N PRO A 208 -6.55 2.15 -3.27
CA PRO A 208 -8.02 2.17 -3.24
C PRO A 208 -8.62 2.35 -4.65
N PRO A 209 -9.72 1.65 -4.95
CA PRO A 209 -10.54 0.74 -4.15
C PRO A 209 -10.21 -0.75 -4.35
N GLU A 210 -8.98 -1.10 -4.70
CA GLU A 210 -8.55 -2.49 -4.93
C GLU A 210 -8.58 -3.31 -3.64
N SER A 211 -8.78 -4.63 -3.76
CA SER A 211 -8.93 -5.55 -2.62
C SER A 211 -7.59 -6.01 -2.04
N CYS A 212 -6.52 -5.94 -2.81
CA CYS A 212 -5.20 -6.32 -2.32
C CYS A 212 -4.05 -5.80 -3.19
N ILE A 213 -2.87 -5.79 -2.62
CA ILE A 213 -1.60 -5.52 -3.29
C ILE A 213 -0.60 -6.63 -3.02
N LEU A 214 0.08 -7.11 -4.05
CA LEU A 214 1.15 -8.10 -3.94
C LEU A 214 2.51 -7.39 -3.89
N ALA A 215 3.14 -7.37 -2.71
CA ALA A 215 4.51 -6.92 -2.53
C ALA A 215 5.49 -8.04 -2.90
N VAL A 216 6.43 -7.77 -3.81
CA VAL A 216 7.41 -8.74 -4.29
C VAL A 216 8.82 -8.29 -3.94
N GLY A 217 9.51 -9.08 -3.15
CA GLY A 217 10.90 -8.86 -2.77
C GLY A 217 11.91 -9.50 -3.73
N SER A 218 13.18 -9.43 -3.35
CA SER A 218 14.30 -9.96 -4.13
C SER A 218 14.34 -11.49 -4.13
N ILE A 219 14.86 -12.06 -5.22
CA ILE A 219 15.17 -13.48 -5.30
C ILE A 219 16.58 -13.68 -4.75
N LYS A 220 16.68 -14.52 -3.69
CA LYS A 220 17.96 -14.84 -3.04
C LYS A 220 18.23 -16.34 -3.14
N VAL A 221 19.48 -16.70 -3.30
CA VAL A 221 19.94 -18.08 -3.18
C VAL A 221 19.97 -18.43 -1.70
N LYS A 222 19.33 -19.55 -1.33
CA LYS A 222 19.39 -20.10 0.02
C LYS A 222 20.36 -21.26 0.06
#